data_45725369c2cbef4528add20d3ac82731
#
_entry.id   45725369c2cbef4528add20d3ac82731
#
_cell.length_a   1.000
_cell.length_b   1.000
_cell.length_c   1.000
_cell.angle_alpha   90.00
_cell.angle_beta   90.00
_cell.angle_gamma   90.00
#
_symmetry.space_group_name_H-M   'P 1'
#
loop_
_entity.id
_entity.type
_entity.pdbx_description
1 polymer ?
#
loop_
_entity_poly.entity_id
_entity_poly.type
_entity_poly.pdbx_seq_one_letter_code
_entity_poly.pdbx_strand_id
1 'polypeptide(L)'
;MREISLNLFLKTMRESSQNEKRYCFILGAGASRESGIRTGEEMAREWYLDLNSRYLPAELKSIMAELDITDITPSSRSYFDLYALRFYPDYQIGSAYLARAMERAQPSFGYYPLARHLAESENNLVITTNFDSLVEDALFIYTDRRPLVIAHELLADYININTRRPIVAKLHRGLFFDPLNRRSQVDGLSEKWKAVLRTAFQIYTPVVIGYAGGDHSLMDFLKDDTVKMNGLYWCYRHEEPPEEIQALVESKGGYFVPIEGFDEMMYLLGREFGYENPGKQVREIAELKMPDLNAASVEAA
;
A
#
# COMPACT_ATOMS: atom_id res chain seq x y z
N MET A 1 15.35 17.85 8.78
CA MET A 1 14.24 17.27 7.97
C MET A 1 13.76 18.32 6.96
N ARG A 2 13.70 18.00 5.66
CA ARG A 2 13.12 18.90 4.63
C ARG A 2 11.64 18.60 4.50
N GLU A 3 10.79 19.61 4.70
CA GLU A 3 9.34 19.45 4.69
C GLU A 3 8.68 20.40 3.69
N ILE A 4 7.60 19.96 3.07
CA ILE A 4 6.73 20.81 2.26
C ILE A 4 5.26 20.55 2.63
N SER A 5 4.43 21.58 2.55
CA SER A 5 3.01 21.41 2.81
C SER A 5 2.33 20.53 1.75
N LEU A 6 1.29 19.82 2.14
CA LEU A 6 0.51 18.97 1.24
C LEU A 6 0.00 19.75 0.01
N ASN A 7 -0.50 20.97 0.22
CA ASN A 7 -0.98 21.82 -0.88
C ASN A 7 0.13 22.16 -1.89
N LEU A 8 1.35 22.50 -1.39
CA LEU A 8 2.48 22.79 -2.27
C LEU A 8 2.92 21.54 -3.03
N PHE A 9 2.95 20.38 -2.35
CA PHE A 9 3.28 19.12 -2.97
C PHE A 9 2.31 18.76 -4.11
N LEU A 10 0.99 18.86 -3.87
CA LEU A 10 -0.03 18.51 -4.88
C LEU A 10 0.01 19.46 -6.09
N LYS A 11 0.21 20.75 -5.89
CA LYS A 11 0.43 21.71 -6.99
C LYS A 11 1.68 21.37 -7.79
N THR A 12 2.80 21.12 -7.09
CA THR A 12 4.05 20.71 -7.74
C THR A 12 3.88 19.41 -8.55
N MET A 13 3.16 18.45 -8.00
CA MET A 13 2.85 17.19 -8.67
C MET A 13 2.05 17.44 -9.95
N ARG A 14 1.01 18.26 -9.90
CA ARG A 14 0.20 18.60 -11.07
C ARG A 14 1.01 19.32 -12.15
N GLU A 15 1.73 20.37 -11.77
CA GLU A 15 2.54 21.18 -12.71
C GLU A 15 3.63 20.33 -13.34
N SER A 16 4.34 19.50 -12.55
CA SER A 16 5.42 18.66 -13.07
C SER A 16 4.92 17.49 -13.90
N SER A 17 3.72 16.97 -13.63
CA SER A 17 3.09 15.94 -14.48
C SER A 17 2.74 16.47 -15.87
N GLN A 18 2.44 17.76 -15.99
CA GLN A 18 2.28 18.43 -17.30
C GLN A 18 3.59 18.49 -18.10
N ASN A 19 4.73 18.38 -17.42
CA ASN A 19 6.08 18.36 -18.00
C ASN A 19 6.66 16.91 -18.00
N GLU A 20 5.81 15.91 -18.17
CA GLU A 20 6.18 14.50 -18.32
C GLU A 20 6.80 13.84 -17.08
N LYS A 21 6.86 14.52 -15.93
CA LYS A 21 7.30 13.88 -14.69
C LYS A 21 6.22 12.94 -14.18
N ARG A 22 6.61 11.69 -13.89
CA ARG A 22 5.70 10.66 -13.41
C ARG A 22 5.92 10.39 -11.93
N TYR A 23 4.84 10.03 -11.25
CA TYR A 23 4.85 9.64 -9.85
C TYR A 23 4.29 8.22 -9.69
N CYS A 24 4.83 7.47 -8.74
CA CYS A 24 4.24 6.21 -8.29
C CYS A 24 3.91 6.28 -6.81
N PHE A 25 2.92 5.51 -6.38
CA PHE A 25 2.50 5.48 -5.00
C PHE A 25 3.03 4.21 -4.33
N ILE A 26 3.76 4.37 -3.21
CA ILE A 26 4.14 3.27 -2.33
C ILE A 26 3.15 3.26 -1.17
N LEU A 27 2.27 2.26 -1.15
CA LEU A 27 1.21 2.15 -0.14
C LEU A 27 1.57 1.11 0.92
N GLY A 28 1.56 1.52 2.18
CA GLY A 28 1.64 0.64 3.32
C GLY A 28 0.29 0.48 4.03
N ALA A 29 0.27 -0.28 5.13
CA ALA A 29 -0.94 -0.65 5.86
C ALA A 29 -1.76 0.56 6.38
N GLY A 30 -1.13 1.71 6.60
CA GLY A 30 -1.80 2.95 6.98
C GLY A 30 -2.79 3.46 5.92
N ALA A 31 -2.58 3.15 4.63
CA ALA A 31 -3.51 3.50 3.57
C ALA A 31 -4.82 2.68 3.63
N SER A 32 -4.78 1.48 4.20
CA SER A 32 -5.95 0.58 4.32
C SER A 32 -6.75 0.77 5.61
N ARG A 33 -6.28 1.62 6.52
CA ARG A 33 -6.89 1.81 7.85
C ARG A 33 -8.32 2.33 7.78
N GLU A 34 -8.57 3.34 6.95
CA GLU A 34 -9.90 3.93 6.76
C GLU A 34 -10.89 2.94 6.10
N SER A 35 -10.37 1.91 5.43
CA SER A 35 -11.16 0.79 4.88
C SER A 35 -11.48 -0.28 5.93
N GLY A 36 -11.11 -0.06 7.20
CA GLY A 36 -11.38 -0.97 8.31
C GLY A 36 -10.36 -2.11 8.47
N ILE A 37 -9.25 -2.09 7.75
CA ILE A 37 -8.16 -3.05 7.91
C ILE A 37 -7.18 -2.54 8.97
N ARG A 38 -6.89 -3.38 9.96
CA ARG A 38 -5.90 -3.06 10.99
C ARG A 38 -4.50 -2.96 10.40
N THR A 39 -3.74 -2.02 10.90
CA THR A 39 -2.32 -1.88 10.53
C THR A 39 -1.48 -3.01 11.10
N GLY A 40 -0.29 -3.23 10.54
CA GLY A 40 0.68 -4.19 11.09
C GLY A 40 1.06 -3.88 12.55
N GLU A 41 1.09 -2.62 12.94
CA GLU A 41 1.31 -2.17 14.32
C GLU A 41 0.16 -2.61 15.24
N GLU A 42 -1.08 -2.39 14.84
CA GLU A 42 -2.28 -2.76 15.60
C GLU A 42 -2.39 -4.29 15.75
N MET A 43 -2.11 -5.04 14.67
CA MET A 43 -2.09 -6.50 14.71
C MET A 43 -0.95 -7.05 15.60
N ALA A 44 0.25 -6.50 15.48
CA ALA A 44 1.39 -6.90 16.30
C ALA A 44 1.11 -6.70 17.78
N ARG A 45 0.50 -5.57 18.15
CA ARG A 45 0.10 -5.28 19.53
C ARG A 45 -0.94 -6.26 20.07
N GLU A 46 -1.94 -6.59 19.28
CA GLU A 46 -2.98 -7.58 19.63
C GLU A 46 -2.36 -8.97 19.82
N TRP A 47 -1.54 -9.43 18.88
CA TRP A 47 -0.90 -10.75 18.95
C TRP A 47 0.06 -10.85 20.14
N TYR A 48 0.80 -9.78 20.45
CA TYR A 48 1.66 -9.75 21.63
C TYR A 48 0.86 -9.96 22.93
N LEU A 49 -0.28 -9.29 23.06
CA LEU A 49 -1.16 -9.45 24.22
C LEU A 49 -1.79 -10.84 24.28
N ASP A 50 -2.24 -11.38 23.14
CA ASP A 50 -2.81 -12.73 23.06
C ASP A 50 -1.78 -13.81 23.41
N LEU A 51 -0.54 -13.72 22.93
CA LEU A 51 0.53 -14.65 23.25
C LEU A 51 0.83 -14.67 24.77
N ASN A 52 0.91 -13.51 25.39
CA ASN A 52 1.16 -13.41 26.83
C ASN A 52 -0.02 -13.90 27.69
N SER A 53 -1.24 -13.92 27.15
CA SER A 53 -2.40 -14.49 27.83
C SER A 53 -2.55 -16.00 27.63
N ARG A 54 -2.05 -16.52 26.54
CA ARG A 54 -2.22 -17.91 26.07
C ARG A 54 -1.15 -18.86 26.58
N TYR A 55 0.08 -18.40 26.68
CA TYR A 55 1.23 -19.22 27.05
C TYR A 55 1.83 -18.81 28.39
N LEU A 56 2.31 -19.81 29.13
CA LEU A 56 3.21 -19.52 30.25
C LEU A 56 4.55 -18.99 29.72
N PRO A 57 5.26 -18.12 30.47
CA PRO A 57 6.52 -17.53 30.01
C PRO A 57 7.59 -18.57 29.55
N ALA A 58 7.63 -19.73 30.23
CA ALA A 58 8.55 -20.81 29.87
C ALA A 58 8.19 -21.49 28.55
N GLU A 59 6.90 -21.69 28.29
CA GLU A 59 6.40 -22.28 27.05
C GLU A 59 6.64 -21.33 25.87
N LEU A 60 6.29 -20.06 26.01
CA LEU A 60 6.55 -19.04 24.99
C LEU A 60 8.03 -18.96 24.65
N LYS A 61 8.90 -18.97 25.68
CA LYS A 61 10.35 -18.94 25.48
C LYS A 61 10.86 -20.19 24.75
N SER A 62 10.26 -21.36 24.99
CA SER A 62 10.61 -22.61 24.28
C SER A 62 10.25 -22.53 22.80
N ILE A 63 9.05 -22.01 22.47
CA ILE A 63 8.61 -21.83 21.09
C ILE A 63 9.46 -20.77 20.37
N MET A 64 9.77 -19.67 21.06
CA MET A 64 10.67 -18.63 20.54
C MET A 64 12.05 -19.21 20.16
N ALA A 65 12.62 -20.06 21.03
CA ALA A 65 13.90 -20.72 20.77
C ALA A 65 13.84 -21.67 19.57
N GLU A 66 12.72 -22.40 19.39
CA GLU A 66 12.50 -23.30 18.25
C GLU A 66 12.40 -22.53 16.93
N LEU A 67 11.83 -21.32 16.95
CA LEU A 67 11.66 -20.44 15.80
C LEU A 67 12.83 -19.47 15.58
N ASP A 68 13.90 -19.58 16.36
CA ASP A 68 15.06 -18.68 16.34
C ASP A 68 14.68 -17.19 16.54
N ILE A 69 13.68 -16.95 17.40
CA ILE A 69 13.21 -15.62 17.77
C ILE A 69 13.80 -15.24 19.13
N THR A 70 14.57 -14.15 19.16
CA THR A 70 15.29 -13.73 20.38
C THR A 70 14.53 -12.74 21.22
N ASP A 71 13.76 -11.84 20.59
CA ASP A 71 13.02 -10.79 21.27
C ASP A 71 11.78 -10.41 20.46
N ILE A 72 10.71 -10.02 21.17
CA ILE A 72 9.48 -9.53 20.59
C ILE A 72 8.99 -8.27 21.32
N THR A 73 8.53 -7.30 20.55
CA THR A 73 7.93 -6.06 21.04
C THR A 73 6.53 -5.88 20.45
N PRO A 74 5.60 -5.18 21.15
CA PRO A 74 4.26 -4.90 20.63
C PRO A 74 4.30 -3.80 19.55
N SER A 75 5.08 -4.01 18.51
CA SER A 75 5.29 -3.05 17.43
C SER A 75 5.39 -3.73 16.05
N SER A 76 5.24 -2.95 14.99
CA SER A 76 5.35 -3.43 13.62
C SER A 76 6.73 -4.05 13.29
N ARG A 77 7.78 -3.71 14.03
CA ARG A 77 9.11 -4.32 13.89
C ARG A 77 9.11 -5.82 14.18
N SER A 78 8.26 -6.26 15.12
CA SER A 78 8.10 -7.67 15.47
C SER A 78 6.92 -8.34 14.77
N TYR A 79 6.30 -7.70 13.78
CA TYR A 79 5.09 -8.22 13.11
C TYR A 79 5.25 -9.67 12.63
N PHE A 80 6.32 -9.97 11.91
CA PHE A 80 6.55 -11.30 11.35
C PHE A 80 6.85 -12.36 12.42
N ASP A 81 7.61 -11.98 13.45
CA ASP A 81 7.93 -12.86 14.58
C ASP A 81 6.67 -13.13 15.42
N LEU A 82 5.87 -12.11 15.68
CA LEU A 82 4.58 -12.24 16.37
C LEU A 82 3.57 -13.06 15.58
N TYR A 83 3.53 -12.89 14.26
CA TYR A 83 2.72 -13.74 13.38
C TYR A 83 3.17 -15.20 13.45
N ALA A 84 4.47 -15.46 13.36
CA ALA A 84 5.02 -16.80 13.44
C ALA A 84 4.67 -17.48 14.77
N LEU A 85 4.88 -16.79 15.89
CA LEU A 85 4.54 -17.30 17.23
C LEU A 85 3.04 -17.53 17.43
N ARG A 86 2.21 -16.57 16.96
CA ARG A 86 0.76 -16.59 17.14
C ARG A 86 0.09 -17.76 16.44
N PHE A 87 0.61 -18.14 15.28
CA PHE A 87 0.04 -19.16 14.41
C PHE A 87 0.88 -20.44 14.32
N TYR A 88 1.88 -20.59 15.20
CA TYR A 88 2.64 -21.83 15.35
C TYR A 88 1.74 -22.94 15.92
N PRO A 89 1.86 -24.20 15.46
CA PRO A 89 2.68 -24.68 14.34
C PRO A 89 1.97 -24.64 12.97
N ASP A 90 0.69 -24.22 12.91
CA ASP A 90 -0.13 -24.27 11.69
C ASP A 90 -0.34 -22.84 11.11
N TYR A 91 0.51 -22.46 10.16
CA TYR A 91 0.46 -21.15 9.50
C TYR A 91 -0.73 -20.99 8.53
N GLN A 92 -1.44 -22.07 8.18
CA GLN A 92 -2.66 -21.96 7.36
C GLN A 92 -3.77 -21.23 8.14
N ILE A 93 -3.81 -21.43 9.46
CA ILE A 93 -4.72 -20.71 10.35
C ILE A 93 -4.42 -19.20 10.29
N GLY A 94 -3.14 -18.82 10.23
CA GLY A 94 -2.71 -17.43 10.09
C GLY A 94 -3.13 -16.80 8.77
N SER A 95 -2.94 -17.50 7.66
CA SER A 95 -3.39 -17.06 6.34
C SER A 95 -4.90 -16.90 6.29
N ALA A 96 -5.66 -17.86 6.86
CA ALA A 96 -7.11 -17.76 6.96
C ALA A 96 -7.59 -16.65 7.89
N TYR A 97 -6.83 -16.32 8.95
CA TYR A 97 -7.10 -15.17 9.82
C TYR A 97 -6.97 -13.86 9.06
N LEU A 98 -5.87 -13.67 8.32
CA LEU A 98 -5.66 -12.47 7.52
C LEU A 98 -6.71 -12.33 6.40
N ALA A 99 -7.03 -13.44 5.72
CA ALA A 99 -8.06 -13.45 4.69
C ALA A 99 -9.41 -12.97 5.26
N ARG A 100 -9.84 -13.50 6.41
CA ARG A 100 -11.09 -13.07 7.07
C ARG A 100 -11.06 -11.61 7.54
N ALA A 101 -9.90 -11.14 8.00
CA ALA A 101 -9.75 -9.74 8.42
C ALA A 101 -9.93 -8.74 7.27
N MET A 102 -9.69 -9.17 6.02
CA MET A 102 -9.75 -8.34 4.82
C MET A 102 -10.97 -8.62 3.92
N GLU A 103 -11.66 -9.77 4.11
CA GLU A 103 -12.74 -10.26 3.25
C GLU A 103 -13.89 -9.27 3.04
N ARG A 104 -14.18 -8.46 4.06
CA ARG A 104 -15.30 -7.48 4.04
C ARG A 104 -14.85 -6.04 3.89
N ALA A 105 -13.56 -5.82 3.77
CA ALA A 105 -13.04 -4.47 3.61
C ALA A 105 -13.48 -3.92 2.25
N GLN A 106 -13.93 -2.66 2.25
CA GLN A 106 -14.30 -1.93 1.04
C GLN A 106 -13.35 -0.74 0.90
N PRO A 107 -12.99 -0.34 -0.33
CA PRO A 107 -12.21 0.86 -0.54
C PRO A 107 -12.83 2.07 0.16
N SER A 108 -12.07 2.71 1.05
CA SER A 108 -12.49 3.98 1.67
C SER A 108 -12.58 5.09 0.63
N PHE A 109 -13.06 6.24 1.05
CA PHE A 109 -13.28 7.38 0.15
C PHE A 109 -12.03 7.77 -0.66
N GLY A 110 -10.85 7.72 -0.07
CA GLY A 110 -9.58 8.09 -0.72
C GLY A 110 -9.20 7.21 -1.90
N TYR A 111 -9.68 5.97 -1.93
CA TYR A 111 -9.42 5.08 -3.05
C TYR A 111 -10.13 5.50 -4.35
N TYR A 112 -11.23 6.27 -4.27
CA TYR A 112 -11.87 6.81 -5.46
C TYR A 112 -10.97 7.78 -6.24
N PRO A 113 -10.44 8.88 -5.64
CA PRO A 113 -9.52 9.76 -6.35
C PRO A 113 -8.22 9.05 -6.78
N LEU A 114 -7.71 8.12 -5.97
CA LEU A 114 -6.55 7.32 -6.35
C LEU A 114 -6.82 6.50 -7.62
N ALA A 115 -7.94 5.76 -7.67
CA ALA A 115 -8.31 4.96 -8.84
C ALA A 115 -8.45 5.81 -10.10
N ARG A 116 -9.11 6.98 -9.99
CA ARG A 116 -9.22 7.94 -11.09
C ARG A 116 -7.84 8.43 -11.56
N HIS A 117 -6.99 8.79 -10.60
CA HIS A 117 -5.64 9.27 -10.91
C HIS A 117 -4.79 8.21 -11.62
N LEU A 118 -4.83 6.96 -11.16
CA LEU A 118 -4.15 5.84 -11.79
C LEU A 118 -4.68 5.50 -13.19
N ALA A 119 -5.98 5.71 -13.43
CA ALA A 119 -6.62 5.39 -14.70
C ALA A 119 -6.46 6.49 -15.77
N GLU A 120 -6.35 7.75 -15.36
CA GLU A 120 -6.45 8.92 -16.25
C GLU A 120 -5.14 9.66 -16.44
N SER A 121 -4.11 9.36 -15.63
CA SER A 121 -2.80 10.00 -15.71
C SER A 121 -1.69 9.00 -16.06
N GLU A 122 -0.49 9.53 -16.30
CA GLU A 122 0.72 8.72 -16.44
C GLU A 122 1.29 8.26 -15.09
N ASN A 123 0.68 8.65 -13.97
CA ASN A 123 1.04 8.25 -12.61
C ASN A 123 0.33 6.93 -12.23
N ASN A 124 0.51 5.92 -13.03
CA ASN A 124 -0.31 4.71 -13.08
C ASN A 124 0.30 3.49 -12.36
N LEU A 125 1.32 3.69 -11.52
CA LEU A 125 2.00 2.63 -10.79
C LEU A 125 1.73 2.73 -9.27
N VAL A 126 1.23 1.65 -8.71
CA VAL A 126 1.19 1.42 -7.25
C VAL A 126 2.15 0.29 -6.91
N ILE A 127 2.95 0.50 -5.88
CA ILE A 127 3.80 -0.50 -5.23
C ILE A 127 3.24 -0.66 -3.81
N THR A 128 3.00 -1.89 -3.36
CA THR A 128 2.44 -2.08 -2.03
C THR A 128 3.02 -3.30 -1.32
N THR A 129 3.16 -3.17 -0.01
CA THR A 129 3.45 -4.29 0.90
C THR A 129 2.16 -4.90 1.48
N ASN A 130 1.01 -4.30 1.19
CA ASN A 130 -0.29 -4.76 1.68
C ASN A 130 -0.76 -6.02 0.95
N PHE A 131 -1.47 -6.87 1.67
CA PHE A 131 -2.06 -8.09 1.13
C PHE A 131 -3.47 -7.87 0.55
N ASP A 132 -4.16 -6.78 0.95
CA ASP A 132 -5.52 -6.46 0.53
C ASP A 132 -5.62 -6.15 -0.97
N SER A 133 -6.83 -6.08 -1.50
CA SER A 133 -7.14 -5.80 -2.90
C SER A 133 -7.83 -4.44 -3.10
N LEU A 134 -7.70 -3.52 -2.15
CA LEU A 134 -8.45 -2.25 -2.16
C LEU A 134 -8.17 -1.39 -3.39
N VAL A 135 -6.93 -1.37 -3.90
CA VAL A 135 -6.57 -0.63 -5.12
C VAL A 135 -7.23 -1.25 -6.34
N GLU A 136 -7.16 -2.58 -6.45
CA GLU A 136 -7.76 -3.34 -7.55
C GLU A 136 -9.28 -3.19 -7.56
N ASP A 137 -9.89 -3.31 -6.38
CA ASP A 137 -11.34 -3.17 -6.19
C ASP A 137 -11.79 -1.76 -6.53
N ALA A 138 -11.06 -0.73 -6.09
CA ALA A 138 -11.35 0.66 -6.41
C ALA A 138 -11.26 0.94 -7.92
N LEU A 139 -10.23 0.41 -8.60
CA LEU A 139 -10.11 0.53 -10.05
C LEU A 139 -11.27 -0.15 -10.77
N PHE A 140 -11.71 -1.30 -10.28
CA PHE A 140 -12.86 -2.01 -10.84
C PHE A 140 -14.19 -1.29 -10.59
N ILE A 141 -14.36 -0.72 -9.39
CA ILE A 141 -15.63 -0.06 -9.00
C ILE A 141 -15.77 1.32 -9.65
N TYR A 142 -14.68 2.10 -9.67
CA TYR A 142 -14.74 3.53 -9.99
C TYR A 142 -14.21 3.90 -11.37
N THR A 143 -13.68 2.93 -12.13
CA THR A 143 -13.15 3.16 -13.47
C THR A 143 -13.53 2.03 -14.43
N ASP A 144 -13.27 2.21 -15.73
CA ASP A 144 -13.34 1.17 -16.75
C ASP A 144 -12.01 0.43 -16.93
N ARG A 145 -10.99 0.78 -16.15
CA ARG A 145 -9.63 0.27 -16.28
C ARG A 145 -9.39 -0.90 -15.33
N ARG A 146 -8.95 -2.01 -15.90
CA ARG A 146 -8.51 -3.16 -15.11
C ARG A 146 -7.00 -3.07 -14.90
N PRO A 147 -6.49 -3.12 -13.65
CA PRO A 147 -5.06 -3.08 -13.41
C PRO A 147 -4.34 -4.32 -13.93
N LEU A 148 -3.06 -4.18 -14.20
CA LEU A 148 -2.13 -5.30 -14.24
C LEU A 148 -1.64 -5.54 -12.81
N VAL A 149 -2.07 -6.64 -12.21
CA VAL A 149 -1.67 -7.00 -10.84
C VAL A 149 -0.48 -7.94 -10.90
N ILE A 150 0.63 -7.54 -10.31
CA ILE A 150 1.83 -8.36 -10.17
C ILE A 150 1.94 -8.74 -8.70
N ALA A 151 1.46 -9.92 -8.37
CA ALA A 151 1.39 -10.40 -7.00
C ALA A 151 2.41 -11.52 -6.70
N HIS A 152 3.37 -11.74 -7.58
CA HIS A 152 4.42 -12.74 -7.41
C HIS A 152 5.69 -12.34 -8.16
N GLU A 153 6.85 -12.55 -7.55
CA GLU A 153 8.16 -12.17 -8.09
C GLU A 153 8.49 -12.82 -9.44
N LEU A 154 7.93 -13.99 -9.75
CA LEU A 154 8.10 -14.61 -11.07
C LEU A 154 7.46 -13.82 -12.20
N LEU A 155 6.49 -12.97 -11.90
CA LEU A 155 5.80 -12.12 -12.87
C LEU A 155 6.48 -10.76 -13.01
N ALA A 156 7.40 -10.41 -12.12
CA ALA A 156 8.06 -9.11 -12.12
C ALA A 156 8.81 -8.83 -13.43
N ASP A 157 9.47 -9.83 -14.02
CA ASP A 157 10.22 -9.69 -15.28
C ASP A 157 9.33 -9.31 -16.48
N TYR A 158 8.01 -9.49 -16.38
CA TYR A 158 7.05 -9.21 -17.44
C TYR A 158 6.37 -7.85 -17.32
N ILE A 159 6.78 -7.02 -16.37
CA ILE A 159 6.22 -5.69 -16.17
C ILE A 159 6.68 -4.77 -17.30
N ASN A 160 5.76 -4.36 -18.16
CA ASN A 160 5.99 -3.26 -19.07
C ASN A 160 5.59 -1.94 -18.39
N ILE A 161 6.56 -1.23 -17.83
CA ILE A 161 6.35 0.04 -17.11
C ILE A 161 5.86 1.16 -18.06
N ASN A 162 6.05 1.04 -19.36
CA ASN A 162 5.62 2.03 -20.35
C ASN A 162 4.16 1.86 -20.81
N THR A 163 3.39 1.01 -20.13
CA THR A 163 1.95 0.88 -20.41
C THR A 163 1.16 2.03 -19.80
N ARG A 164 0.04 2.39 -20.43
CA ARG A 164 -0.97 3.29 -19.83
C ARG A 164 -1.94 2.57 -18.90
N ARG A 165 -1.83 1.25 -18.80
CA ARG A 165 -2.66 0.45 -17.92
C ARG A 165 -2.18 0.62 -16.48
N PRO A 166 -3.08 0.84 -15.48
CA PRO A 166 -2.68 0.84 -14.09
C PRO A 166 -1.95 -0.45 -13.69
N ILE A 167 -0.86 -0.32 -12.95
CA ILE A 167 -0.06 -1.43 -12.46
C ILE A 167 -0.13 -1.44 -10.93
N VAL A 168 -0.43 -2.60 -10.35
CA VAL A 168 -0.37 -2.84 -8.91
C VAL A 168 0.68 -3.92 -8.63
N ALA A 169 1.80 -3.53 -8.04
CA ALA A 169 2.92 -4.38 -7.71
C ALA A 169 2.89 -4.73 -6.21
N LYS A 170 2.56 -5.98 -5.87
CA LYS A 170 2.48 -6.48 -4.49
C LYS A 170 3.77 -7.19 -4.11
N LEU A 171 4.60 -6.54 -3.30
CA LEU A 171 5.94 -7.03 -2.96
C LEU A 171 5.91 -8.30 -2.09
N HIS A 172 4.91 -8.43 -1.22
CA HIS A 172 4.73 -9.55 -0.31
C HIS A 172 3.66 -10.54 -0.76
N ARG A 173 3.38 -10.57 -2.06
CA ARG A 173 2.31 -11.34 -2.68
C ARG A 173 0.91 -10.90 -2.23
N GLY A 174 -0.13 -11.43 -2.83
CA GLY A 174 -1.50 -11.25 -2.38
C GLY A 174 -1.94 -12.43 -1.51
N LEU A 175 -3.05 -12.29 -0.80
CA LEU A 175 -3.61 -13.33 0.06
C LEU A 175 -3.83 -14.68 -0.64
N PHE A 176 -4.06 -14.66 -1.96
CA PHE A 176 -4.30 -15.86 -2.77
C PHE A 176 -3.01 -16.60 -3.20
N PHE A 177 -1.83 -16.03 -2.95
CA PHE A 177 -0.54 -16.55 -3.42
C PHE A 177 0.42 -16.93 -2.28
N ASP A 178 -0.08 -17.47 -1.19
CA ASP A 178 0.72 -17.77 0.01
C ASP A 178 1.50 -16.52 0.46
N PRO A 179 0.83 -15.59 1.16
CA PRO A 179 1.41 -14.31 1.52
C PRO A 179 2.68 -14.49 2.36
N LEU A 180 3.70 -13.68 2.07
CA LEU A 180 4.97 -13.73 2.79
C LEU A 180 4.80 -13.11 4.19
N ASN A 181 4.48 -13.93 5.17
CA ASN A 181 4.19 -13.52 6.56
C ASN A 181 5.23 -14.00 7.57
N ARG A 182 6.29 -14.69 7.14
CA ARG A 182 7.38 -15.13 8.02
C ARG A 182 8.66 -14.37 7.69
N ARG A 183 9.46 -14.08 8.71
CA ARG A 183 10.73 -13.36 8.56
C ARG A 183 11.64 -14.01 7.52
N SER A 184 11.79 -15.33 7.54
CA SER A 184 12.58 -16.07 6.55
C SER A 184 12.07 -15.97 5.10
N GLN A 185 10.83 -15.53 4.90
CA GLN A 185 10.24 -15.32 3.57
C GLN A 185 10.39 -13.88 3.08
N VAL A 186 10.65 -12.91 3.99
CA VAL A 186 10.77 -11.49 3.71
C VAL A 186 12.17 -10.92 3.96
N ASP A 187 13.17 -11.78 4.13
CA ASP A 187 14.59 -11.40 4.29
C ASP A 187 15.19 -10.85 2.98
N GLY A 188 14.60 -9.75 2.53
CA GLY A 188 14.99 -9.01 1.33
C GLY A 188 14.09 -9.26 0.12
N LEU A 189 14.02 -8.24 -0.71
CA LEU A 189 13.34 -8.35 -2.01
C LEU A 189 14.13 -9.28 -2.93
N SER A 190 13.41 -10.10 -3.71
CA SER A 190 14.06 -10.92 -4.75
C SER A 190 14.79 -10.02 -5.77
N GLU A 191 15.83 -10.54 -6.40
CA GLU A 191 16.59 -9.79 -7.40
C GLU A 191 15.71 -9.32 -8.57
N LYS A 192 14.66 -10.06 -8.88
CA LYS A 192 13.66 -9.66 -9.89
C LYS A 192 12.90 -8.40 -9.46
N TRP A 193 12.40 -8.35 -8.23
CA TRP A 193 11.78 -7.15 -7.70
C TRP A 193 12.74 -5.97 -7.65
N LYS A 194 13.98 -6.20 -7.19
CA LYS A 194 15.01 -5.15 -7.15
C LYS A 194 15.29 -4.56 -8.54
N ALA A 195 15.40 -5.39 -9.57
CA ALA A 195 15.65 -4.95 -10.94
C ALA A 195 14.49 -4.09 -11.47
N VAL A 196 13.25 -4.54 -11.27
CA VAL A 196 12.05 -3.81 -11.69
C VAL A 196 11.90 -2.48 -10.96
N LEU A 197 12.09 -2.48 -9.64
CA LEU A 197 11.98 -1.25 -8.83
C LEU A 197 13.08 -0.24 -9.17
N ARG A 198 14.32 -0.69 -9.46
CA ARG A 198 15.37 0.21 -9.96
C ARG A 198 14.96 0.89 -11.26
N THR A 199 14.38 0.15 -12.18
CA THR A 199 13.87 0.72 -13.43
C THR A 199 12.67 1.66 -13.19
N ALA A 200 11.75 1.27 -12.34
CA ALA A 200 10.60 2.09 -11.99
C ALA A 200 11.01 3.44 -11.39
N PHE A 201 11.97 3.47 -10.46
CA PHE A 201 12.39 4.70 -9.79
C PHE A 201 13.27 5.62 -10.64
N GLN A 202 13.75 5.17 -11.79
CA GLN A 202 14.33 6.04 -12.81
C GLN A 202 13.27 6.81 -13.59
N ILE A 203 12.06 6.26 -13.69
CA ILE A 203 10.94 6.83 -14.45
C ILE A 203 9.98 7.58 -13.54
N TYR A 204 9.65 6.99 -12.39
CA TYR A 204 8.68 7.51 -11.44
C TYR A 204 9.36 8.08 -10.20
N THR A 205 8.82 9.17 -9.70
CA THR A 205 9.16 9.71 -8.38
C THR A 205 8.27 9.05 -7.33
N PRO A 206 8.81 8.31 -6.35
CA PRO A 206 8.00 7.66 -5.32
C PRO A 206 7.32 8.64 -4.37
N VAL A 207 6.05 8.36 -4.07
CA VAL A 207 5.25 9.00 -3.02
C VAL A 207 4.83 7.91 -2.03
N VAL A 208 5.39 7.95 -0.84
CA VAL A 208 5.18 6.94 0.20
C VAL A 208 4.04 7.37 1.11
N ILE A 209 3.02 6.52 1.28
CA ILE A 209 1.81 6.83 2.04
C ILE A 209 1.43 5.65 2.93
N GLY A 210 1.25 5.90 4.22
CA GLY A 210 0.82 4.87 5.17
C GLY A 210 1.83 3.74 5.41
N TYR A 211 3.08 3.94 5.04
CA TYR A 211 4.17 2.98 5.23
C TYR A 211 5.10 3.45 6.34
N ALA A 212 5.21 2.68 7.40
CA ALA A 212 5.98 3.02 8.61
C ALA A 212 7.42 2.49 8.62
N GLY A 213 7.88 1.87 7.52
CA GLY A 213 9.24 1.35 7.44
C GLY A 213 9.51 0.06 8.24
N GLY A 214 8.46 -0.60 8.75
CA GLY A 214 8.60 -1.85 9.51
C GLY A 214 8.98 -3.08 8.67
N ASP A 215 8.96 -2.95 7.38
CA ASP A 215 9.35 -3.98 6.42
C ASP A 215 10.81 -3.78 5.98
N HIS A 216 11.68 -4.60 6.51
CA HIS A 216 13.12 -4.53 6.21
C HIS A 216 13.41 -4.71 4.72
N SER A 217 12.66 -5.55 4.01
CA SER A 217 12.96 -5.87 2.62
C SER A 217 12.87 -4.66 1.69
N LEU A 218 11.81 -3.86 1.81
CA LEU A 218 11.65 -2.63 1.05
C LEU A 218 12.55 -1.52 1.60
N MET A 219 12.67 -1.39 2.93
CA MET A 219 13.53 -0.36 3.54
C MET A 219 15.00 -0.52 3.15
N ASP A 220 15.54 -1.73 3.20
CA ASP A 220 16.93 -2.01 2.84
C ASP A 220 17.17 -1.72 1.35
N PHE A 221 16.21 -2.04 0.49
CA PHE A 221 16.26 -1.68 -0.92
C PHE A 221 16.24 -0.16 -1.13
N LEU A 222 15.37 0.58 -0.44
CA LEU A 222 15.29 2.03 -0.56
C LEU A 222 16.57 2.73 -0.04
N LYS A 223 17.23 2.18 0.98
CA LYS A 223 18.50 2.69 1.54
C LYS A 223 19.70 2.42 0.65
N ASP A 224 19.65 1.41 -0.20
CA ASP A 224 20.77 1.06 -1.07
C ASP A 224 21.18 2.26 -1.94
N ASP A 225 22.42 2.70 -1.81
CA ASP A 225 22.96 3.86 -2.53
C ASP A 225 23.00 3.67 -4.05
N THR A 226 22.93 2.42 -4.52
CA THR A 226 22.87 2.09 -5.94
C THR A 226 21.48 2.35 -6.53
N VAL A 227 20.46 2.45 -5.69
CA VAL A 227 19.08 2.78 -6.10
C VAL A 227 18.96 4.29 -6.32
N LYS A 228 18.97 4.69 -7.59
CA LYS A 228 18.80 6.10 -7.98
C LYS A 228 17.33 6.42 -8.16
N MET A 229 16.94 7.58 -7.65
CA MET A 229 15.56 8.12 -7.73
C MET A 229 15.59 9.58 -8.15
N ASN A 230 14.55 10.03 -8.84
CA ASN A 230 14.37 11.45 -9.20
C ASN A 230 13.60 12.21 -8.11
N GLY A 231 13.97 12.02 -6.85
CA GLY A 231 13.30 12.53 -5.66
C GLY A 231 12.49 11.45 -4.93
N LEU A 232 12.03 11.82 -3.74
CA LEU A 232 11.22 10.96 -2.87
C LEU A 232 10.31 11.88 -2.04
N TYR A 233 9.02 11.55 -1.96
CA TYR A 233 8.09 12.19 -1.05
C TYR A 233 7.60 11.17 -0.02
N TRP A 234 7.76 11.51 1.27
CA TRP A 234 7.35 10.64 2.36
C TRP A 234 6.24 11.29 3.16
N CYS A 235 5.03 10.79 3.00
CA CYS A 235 3.88 11.26 3.75
C CYS A 235 3.90 10.68 5.16
N TYR A 236 3.68 11.51 6.17
CA TYR A 236 3.64 11.10 7.57
C TYR A 236 2.49 11.78 8.31
N ARG A 237 2.11 11.19 9.45
CA ARG A 237 0.95 11.63 10.24
C ARG A 237 1.35 11.85 11.70
N HIS A 238 1.02 13.01 12.25
CA HIS A 238 1.16 13.42 13.66
C HIS A 238 2.57 13.33 14.28
N GLU A 239 3.21 12.17 14.24
CA GLU A 239 4.51 11.93 14.85
C GLU A 239 5.62 12.07 13.82
N GLU A 240 6.74 12.67 14.23
CA GLU A 240 7.91 12.75 13.37
C GLU A 240 8.39 11.33 12.98
N PRO A 241 8.72 11.11 11.70
CA PRO A 241 9.26 9.84 11.27
C PRO A 241 10.54 9.46 12.02
N PRO A 242 10.77 8.17 12.29
CA PRO A 242 12.01 7.69 12.91
C PRO A 242 13.27 8.21 12.21
N GLU A 243 14.37 8.37 12.95
CA GLU A 243 15.67 8.88 12.42
C GLU A 243 16.13 8.11 11.18
N GLU A 244 15.89 6.80 11.14
CA GLU A 244 16.20 5.93 10.01
C GLU A 244 15.49 6.35 8.71
N ILE A 245 14.21 6.74 8.81
CA ILE A 245 13.43 7.25 7.68
C ILE A 245 13.88 8.66 7.32
N GLN A 246 14.19 9.48 8.33
CA GLN A 246 14.70 10.84 8.09
C GLN A 246 16.02 10.79 7.30
N ALA A 247 16.96 9.94 7.70
CA ALA A 247 18.23 9.74 7.00
C ALA A 247 18.03 9.23 5.57
N LEU A 248 17.10 8.28 5.36
CA LEU A 248 16.75 7.78 4.03
C LEU A 248 16.23 8.90 3.13
N VAL A 249 15.22 9.64 3.57
CA VAL A 249 14.61 10.73 2.77
C VAL A 249 15.63 11.80 2.43
N GLU A 250 16.49 12.16 3.38
CA GLU A 250 17.57 13.14 3.16
C GLU A 250 18.60 12.62 2.14
N SER A 251 19.05 11.37 2.26
CA SER A 251 20.02 10.76 1.32
C SER A 251 19.52 10.69 -0.11
N LYS A 252 18.19 10.54 -0.30
CA LYS A 252 17.54 10.54 -1.62
C LYS A 252 17.11 11.95 -2.09
N GLY A 253 17.50 13.00 -1.37
CA GLY A 253 17.12 14.38 -1.70
C GLY A 253 15.61 14.64 -1.64
N GLY A 254 14.90 13.87 -0.82
CA GLY A 254 13.45 13.88 -0.71
C GLY A 254 12.89 14.94 0.22
N TYR A 255 11.58 14.91 0.35
CA TYR A 255 10.79 15.79 1.21
C TYR A 255 9.78 14.98 2.03
N PHE A 256 9.55 15.46 3.24
CA PHE A 256 8.43 15.03 4.05
C PHE A 256 7.18 15.83 3.74
N VAL A 257 6.03 15.16 3.76
CA VAL A 257 4.72 15.79 3.51
C VAL A 257 3.80 15.42 4.68
N PRO A 258 3.47 16.36 5.58
CA PRO A 258 2.51 16.11 6.64
C PRO A 258 1.10 15.93 6.07
N ILE A 259 0.40 14.88 6.51
CA ILE A 259 -0.98 14.56 6.11
C ILE A 259 -1.81 14.19 7.34
N GLU A 260 -3.10 14.44 7.31
CA GLU A 260 -4.03 13.99 8.35
C GLU A 260 -4.40 12.49 8.18
N GLY A 261 -4.40 12.01 6.94
CA GLY A 261 -4.68 10.63 6.59
C GLY A 261 -4.66 10.38 5.10
N PHE A 262 -4.82 9.10 4.72
CA PHE A 262 -4.86 8.69 3.32
C PHE A 262 -6.06 9.30 2.59
N ASP A 263 -7.24 9.22 3.17
CA ASP A 263 -8.49 9.67 2.54
C ASP A 263 -8.48 11.19 2.28
N GLU A 264 -8.02 11.99 3.25
CA GLU A 264 -7.92 13.43 3.07
C GLU A 264 -6.90 13.81 2.00
N MET A 265 -5.70 13.21 2.03
CA MET A 265 -4.69 13.45 1.03
C MET A 265 -5.21 13.14 -0.38
N MET A 266 -5.86 11.99 -0.56
CA MET A 266 -6.42 11.60 -1.85
C MET A 266 -7.60 12.49 -2.27
N TYR A 267 -8.41 12.95 -1.33
CA TYR A 267 -9.47 13.92 -1.62
C TYR A 267 -8.89 15.23 -2.16
N LEU A 268 -7.84 15.74 -1.52
CA LEU A 268 -7.17 16.97 -1.97
C LEU A 268 -6.46 16.77 -3.32
N LEU A 269 -5.86 15.60 -3.56
CA LEU A 269 -5.33 15.21 -4.86
C LEU A 269 -6.45 15.22 -5.92
N GLY A 270 -7.59 14.62 -5.62
CA GLY A 270 -8.74 14.60 -6.53
C GLY A 270 -9.22 16.01 -6.90
N ARG A 271 -9.26 16.91 -5.93
CA ARG A 271 -9.60 18.33 -6.17
C ARG A 271 -8.55 19.03 -7.04
N GLU A 272 -7.28 18.81 -6.77
CA GLU A 272 -6.18 19.46 -7.52
C GLU A 272 -6.16 18.99 -8.98
N PHE A 273 -6.44 17.71 -9.23
CA PHE A 273 -6.47 17.16 -10.59
C PHE A 273 -7.85 17.26 -11.27
N GLY A 274 -8.87 17.77 -10.57
CA GLY A 274 -10.19 18.04 -11.15
C GLY A 274 -11.07 16.80 -11.32
N TYR A 275 -10.85 15.75 -10.51
CA TYR A 275 -11.75 14.58 -10.53
C TYR A 275 -13.10 14.94 -9.92
N GLU A 276 -14.16 14.69 -10.69
CA GLU A 276 -15.52 15.02 -10.28
C GLU A 276 -15.98 14.23 -9.04
N ASN A 277 -17.04 14.74 -8.39
CA ASN A 277 -17.62 14.14 -7.20
C ASN A 277 -18.06 12.68 -7.49
N PRO A 278 -17.70 11.71 -6.63
CA PRO A 278 -18.10 10.31 -6.74
C PRO A 278 -19.60 10.10 -6.97
N GLY A 279 -20.44 10.92 -6.31
CA GLY A 279 -21.89 10.81 -6.43
C GLY A 279 -22.44 11.09 -7.84
N LYS A 280 -21.80 11.96 -8.61
CA LYS A 280 -22.18 12.22 -10.01
C LYS A 280 -21.82 11.01 -10.88
N GLN A 281 -20.63 10.48 -10.69
CA GLN A 281 -20.14 9.37 -11.50
C GLN A 281 -20.83 8.04 -11.21
N VAL A 282 -21.18 7.77 -9.93
CA VAL A 282 -22.00 6.60 -9.57
C VAL A 282 -23.36 6.67 -10.27
N ARG A 283 -23.96 7.86 -10.39
CA ARG A 283 -25.21 8.05 -11.16
C ARG A 283 -24.99 7.77 -12.65
N GLU A 284 -23.93 8.32 -13.25
CA GLU A 284 -23.61 8.09 -14.66
C GLU A 284 -23.36 6.60 -14.96
N ILE A 285 -22.62 5.90 -14.09
CA ILE A 285 -22.39 4.45 -14.22
C ILE A 285 -23.72 3.69 -14.05
N ALA A 286 -24.56 4.08 -13.11
CA ALA A 286 -25.88 3.47 -12.92
C ALA A 286 -26.78 3.70 -14.14
N GLU A 287 -26.81 4.90 -14.69
CA GLU A 287 -27.58 5.26 -15.89
C GLU A 287 -27.09 4.48 -17.11
N LEU A 288 -25.78 4.30 -17.28
CA LEU A 288 -25.21 3.50 -18.38
C LEU A 288 -25.47 1.98 -18.24
N LYS A 289 -25.50 1.47 -17.02
CA LYS A 289 -25.72 0.03 -16.75
C LYS A 289 -27.18 -0.37 -16.57
N MET A 290 -28.08 0.60 -16.39
CA MET A 290 -29.51 0.38 -16.16
C MET A 290 -30.37 1.25 -17.10
N PRO A 291 -30.15 1.21 -18.42
CA PRO A 291 -30.90 2.08 -19.37
C PRO A 291 -32.40 1.78 -19.39
N ASP A 292 -32.82 0.56 -19.02
CA ASP A 292 -34.20 0.09 -19.19
C ASP A 292 -35.13 0.39 -18.00
N LEU A 293 -34.60 0.82 -16.83
CA LEU A 293 -35.46 1.13 -15.68
C LEU A 293 -36.27 2.43 -15.84
N ASN A 294 -35.76 3.36 -16.63
CA ASN A 294 -36.50 4.61 -16.94
C ASN A 294 -37.50 4.46 -18.10
N ALA A 295 -37.29 3.53 -19.01
CA ALA A 295 -38.21 3.25 -20.11
C ALA A 295 -39.47 2.53 -19.61
N ALA A 296 -39.36 1.62 -18.66
CA ALA A 296 -40.49 0.89 -18.09
C ALA A 296 -41.45 1.74 -17.23
N SER A 297 -40.97 2.88 -16.71
CA SER A 297 -41.81 3.81 -15.92
C SER A 297 -42.60 4.83 -16.78
N VAL A 298 -42.26 4.96 -18.06
CA VAL A 298 -42.98 5.89 -18.99
C VAL A 298 -44.06 5.17 -19.75
N GLU A 299 -44.02 3.84 -19.91
CA GLU A 299 -45.13 3.07 -20.53
C GLU A 299 -46.25 2.66 -19.57
N ALA A 300 -46.05 2.89 -18.26
CA ALA A 300 -47.05 2.55 -17.23
C ALA A 300 -47.84 3.78 -16.70
N ALA A 301 -47.75 4.95 -17.32
CA ALA A 301 -48.49 6.17 -17.05
C ALA A 301 -49.29 6.60 -18.30
#